data_f396c343883a7ac67a3912acafcea61a
#
_entry.id   f396c343883a7ac67a3912acafcea61a
#
_cell.length_a   1.000
_cell.length_b   1.000
_cell.length_c   1.000
_cell.angle_alpha   90.00
_cell.angle_beta   90.00
_cell.angle_gamma   90.00
#
_symmetry.space_group_name_H-M   'P 1'
#
loop_
_entity.id
_entity.type
_entity.pdbx_description
1 polymer ?
#
loop_
_entity_poly.entity_id
_entity_poly.type
_entity_poly.pdbx_seq_one_letter_code
_entity_poly.pdbx_strand_id
1 'polypeptide(L)'
;YGRLNGTWKSSSAITVTSDRNAKQDIEDLTDKYGLLFDRLIARRFRYKDGTSGRYHTGFVAQEVKESMTAVNLPSSEFAALCISDPNTDKESWGLRYEEFIAMNTWQIQKLKAEIKMLKEQLKEDCNET
;
A
#
# COMPACT_ATOMS: atom_id res chain seq x y z
N TYR A 1 7.63 -16.21 -16.79
CA TYR A 1 6.57 -15.64 -15.93
C TYR A 1 5.30 -16.45 -16.09
N GLY A 2 4.87 -17.12 -15.00
CA GLY A 2 3.58 -17.78 -14.97
C GLY A 2 2.45 -16.78 -14.77
N ARG A 3 1.43 -16.83 -15.62
CA ARG A 3 0.20 -16.06 -15.43
C ARG A 3 -0.83 -16.98 -14.80
N LEU A 4 -1.33 -16.60 -13.62
CA LEU A 4 -2.39 -17.32 -12.95
C LEU A 4 -3.72 -16.66 -13.35
N ASN A 5 -4.48 -17.34 -14.19
CA ASN A 5 -5.82 -16.90 -14.58
C ASN A 5 -6.86 -17.74 -13.81
N GLY A 6 -7.85 -17.09 -13.22
CA GLY A 6 -8.93 -17.74 -12.51
C GLY A 6 -8.77 -17.72 -10.99
N THR A 7 -9.61 -18.50 -10.31
CA THR A 7 -9.62 -18.56 -8.85
C THR A 7 -8.64 -19.61 -8.34
N TRP A 8 -7.75 -19.19 -7.48
CA TRP A 8 -6.77 -20.06 -6.83
C TRP A 8 -7.08 -20.22 -5.36
N LYS A 9 -6.96 -21.46 -4.86
CA LYS A 9 -7.13 -21.78 -3.44
C LYS A 9 -5.90 -22.48 -2.95
N SER A 10 -5.40 -22.10 -1.78
CA SER A 10 -4.36 -22.82 -1.05
C SER A 10 -4.94 -23.36 0.24
N SER A 11 -4.60 -24.59 0.59
CA SER A 11 -5.00 -25.18 1.88
C SER A 11 -4.11 -24.72 3.03
N SER A 12 -3.01 -24.04 2.73
CA SER A 12 -2.08 -23.51 3.73
C SER A 12 -1.65 -22.09 3.35
N ALA A 13 -1.10 -21.37 4.32
CA ALA A 13 -0.59 -20.02 4.10
C ALA A 13 0.60 -20.02 3.15
N ILE A 14 0.68 -19.00 2.31
CA ILE A 14 1.83 -18.75 1.45
C ILE A 14 2.86 -17.96 2.27
N THR A 15 4.07 -18.51 2.40
CA THR A 15 5.18 -17.83 3.08
C THR A 15 6.04 -17.10 2.06
N VAL A 16 6.20 -15.79 2.26
CA VAL A 16 7.04 -14.95 1.42
C VAL A 16 8.41 -14.77 2.09
N THR A 17 9.49 -14.91 1.31
CA THR A 17 10.86 -14.71 1.81
C THR A 17 11.01 -13.30 2.39
N SER A 18 11.50 -13.22 3.65
CA SER A 18 11.73 -11.96 4.33
C SER A 18 13.01 -11.98 5.19
N ASP A 19 13.94 -12.86 4.84
CA ASP A 19 15.23 -12.99 5.51
C ASP A 19 16.08 -11.74 5.28
N ARG A 20 16.70 -11.24 6.35
CA ARG A 20 17.65 -10.11 6.29
C ARG A 20 18.73 -10.34 5.25
N ASN A 21 19.23 -11.58 5.15
CA ASN A 21 20.32 -11.95 4.23
C ASN A 21 19.90 -11.93 2.75
N ALA A 22 18.58 -11.93 2.47
CA ALA A 22 18.04 -11.79 1.13
C ALA A 22 17.73 -10.35 0.74
N LYS A 23 17.97 -9.40 1.65
CA LYS A 23 17.65 -7.98 1.47
C LYS A 23 18.92 -7.14 1.54
N GLN A 24 18.89 -5.98 0.89
CA GLN A 24 19.93 -4.97 0.97
C GLN A 24 19.29 -3.59 1.14
N ASP A 25 20.09 -2.58 1.50
CA ASP A 25 19.66 -1.20 1.64
C ASP A 25 18.44 -1.06 2.58
N ILE A 26 18.51 -1.73 3.73
CA ILE A 26 17.42 -1.72 4.73
C ILE A 26 17.42 -0.35 5.42
N GLU A 27 16.38 0.43 5.20
CA GLU A 27 16.23 1.80 5.69
C GLU A 27 14.82 2.01 6.24
N ASP A 28 14.65 3.06 7.02
CA ASP A 28 13.33 3.49 7.48
C ASP A 28 12.56 4.13 6.31
N LEU A 29 11.23 4.10 6.38
CA LEU A 29 10.39 4.79 5.41
C LEU A 29 10.59 6.31 5.52
N THR A 30 10.63 6.98 4.38
CA THR A 30 10.75 8.44 4.31
C THR A 30 9.37 9.12 4.31
N ASP A 31 9.35 10.43 4.53
CA ASP A 31 8.12 11.22 4.56
C ASP A 31 7.29 11.14 3.27
N LYS A 32 7.91 10.82 2.13
CA LYS A 32 7.19 10.62 0.87
C LYS A 32 6.14 9.52 0.95
N TYR A 33 6.42 8.46 1.71
CA TYR A 33 5.44 7.36 1.90
C TYR A 33 4.24 7.82 2.72
N GLY A 34 4.45 8.70 3.68
CA GLY A 34 3.36 9.33 4.43
C GLY A 34 2.50 10.23 3.56
N LEU A 35 3.12 11.04 2.71
CA LEU A 35 2.43 11.89 1.75
C LEU A 35 1.65 11.07 0.72
N LEU A 36 2.21 9.95 0.26
CA LEU A 36 1.50 8.99 -0.59
C LEU A 36 0.28 8.44 0.14
N PHE A 37 0.44 7.97 1.37
CA PHE A 37 -0.64 7.42 2.18
C PHE A 37 -1.82 8.41 2.29
N ASP A 38 -1.53 9.67 2.51
CA ASP A 38 -2.56 10.72 2.64
C ASP A 38 -3.35 10.94 1.35
N ARG A 39 -2.81 10.56 0.19
CA ARG A 39 -3.45 10.72 -1.11
C ARG A 39 -4.18 9.46 -1.58
N LEU A 40 -3.93 8.30 -0.97
CA LEU A 40 -4.57 7.05 -1.38
C LEU A 40 -6.08 7.11 -1.13
N ILE A 41 -6.84 6.60 -2.08
CA ILE A 41 -8.30 6.55 -2.00
C ILE A 41 -8.73 5.08 -2.01
N ALA A 42 -9.28 4.64 -0.88
CA ALA A 42 -9.87 3.31 -0.79
C ALA A 42 -11.18 3.29 -1.58
N ARG A 43 -11.28 2.33 -2.48
CA ARG A 43 -12.44 2.19 -3.37
C ARG A 43 -13.12 0.84 -3.17
N ARG A 44 -14.39 0.76 -3.50
CA ARG A 44 -15.05 -0.52 -3.81
C ARG A 44 -15.42 -0.54 -5.28
N PHE A 45 -15.30 -1.70 -5.90
CA PHE A 45 -15.51 -1.84 -7.33
C PHE A 45 -15.94 -3.26 -7.70
N ARG A 46 -16.42 -3.45 -8.91
CA ARG A 46 -16.65 -4.75 -9.52
C ARG A 46 -15.81 -4.87 -10.78
N TYR A 47 -15.32 -6.07 -11.06
CA TYR A 47 -14.63 -6.33 -12.31
C TYR A 47 -15.64 -6.43 -13.47
N LYS A 48 -15.32 -5.82 -14.61
CA LYS A 48 -16.18 -5.85 -15.81
C LYS A 48 -16.39 -7.28 -16.32
N ASP A 49 -15.32 -8.09 -16.32
CA ASP A 49 -15.31 -9.46 -16.77
C ASP A 49 -15.46 -10.47 -15.62
N GLY A 50 -15.79 -10.00 -14.42
CA GLY A 50 -15.97 -10.82 -13.24
C GLY A 50 -17.31 -11.58 -13.29
N THR A 51 -17.29 -12.85 -12.90
CA THR A 51 -18.46 -13.71 -12.88
C THR A 51 -19.22 -13.68 -11.56
N SER A 52 -18.57 -13.23 -10.47
CA SER A 52 -19.15 -13.26 -9.13
C SER A 52 -20.18 -12.14 -8.88
N GLY A 53 -20.10 -11.03 -9.60
CA GLY A 53 -20.92 -9.84 -9.38
C GLY A 53 -20.70 -9.14 -8.04
N ARG A 54 -19.73 -9.59 -7.25
CA ARG A 54 -19.44 -9.07 -5.90
C ARG A 54 -18.61 -7.81 -5.97
N TYR A 55 -18.80 -6.94 -4.97
CA TYR A 55 -17.94 -5.79 -4.77
C TYR A 55 -16.63 -6.20 -4.09
N HIS A 56 -15.55 -5.70 -4.62
CA HIS A 56 -14.20 -5.80 -4.04
C HIS A 56 -13.81 -4.47 -3.43
N THR A 57 -12.90 -4.48 -2.48
CA THR A 57 -12.30 -3.27 -1.92
C THR A 57 -10.82 -3.23 -2.29
N GLY A 58 -10.31 -2.04 -2.57
CA GLY A 58 -8.92 -1.88 -2.95
C GLY A 58 -8.64 -0.49 -3.51
N PHE A 59 -7.57 -0.39 -4.28
CA PHE A 59 -7.15 0.84 -4.93
C PHE A 59 -7.20 0.69 -6.45
N VAL A 60 -7.34 1.82 -7.15
CA VAL A 60 -7.21 1.88 -8.60
C VAL A 60 -5.75 2.17 -8.94
N ALA A 61 -5.13 1.32 -9.76
CA ALA A 61 -3.71 1.43 -10.08
C ALA A 61 -3.33 2.79 -10.66
N GLN A 62 -4.16 3.37 -11.52
CA GLN A 62 -3.95 4.69 -12.10
C GLN A 62 -3.98 5.79 -11.02
N GLU A 63 -4.90 5.72 -10.07
CA GLU A 63 -4.96 6.67 -8.95
C GLU A 63 -3.72 6.55 -8.04
N VAL A 64 -3.21 5.35 -7.83
CA VAL A 64 -1.95 5.13 -7.11
C VAL A 64 -0.78 5.78 -7.87
N LYS A 65 -0.72 5.59 -9.18
CA LYS A 65 0.32 6.21 -10.03
C LYS A 65 0.28 7.73 -9.96
N GLU A 66 -0.90 8.32 -10.05
CA GLU A 66 -1.10 9.77 -9.95
C GLU A 66 -0.61 10.29 -8.59
N SER A 67 -0.94 9.58 -7.52
CA SER A 67 -0.52 9.93 -6.17
C SER A 67 1.00 9.82 -5.98
N MET A 68 1.62 8.76 -6.51
CA MET A 68 3.07 8.59 -6.50
C MET A 68 3.76 9.73 -7.23
N THR A 69 3.27 10.10 -8.40
CA THR A 69 3.81 11.22 -9.19
C THR A 69 3.70 12.54 -8.44
N ALA A 70 2.55 12.79 -7.81
CA ALA A 70 2.31 14.03 -7.06
C ALA A 70 3.27 14.22 -5.88
N VAL A 71 3.74 13.14 -5.27
CA VAL A 71 4.67 13.20 -4.12
C VAL A 71 6.13 12.90 -4.52
N ASN A 72 6.42 12.82 -5.80
CA ASN A 72 7.75 12.50 -6.33
C ASN A 72 8.32 11.17 -5.81
N LEU A 73 7.47 10.15 -5.70
CA LEU A 73 7.86 8.79 -5.33
C LEU A 73 7.91 7.93 -6.61
N PRO A 74 9.10 7.66 -7.17
CA PRO A 74 9.19 6.87 -8.39
C PRO A 74 8.93 5.38 -8.13
N SER A 75 8.59 4.65 -9.17
CA SER A 75 8.33 3.21 -9.07
C SER A 75 9.52 2.40 -8.59
N SER A 76 10.75 2.91 -8.75
CA SER A 76 11.96 2.30 -8.21
C SER A 76 12.02 2.33 -6.67
N GLU A 77 11.27 3.21 -6.04
CA GLU A 77 11.21 3.34 -4.59
C GLU A 77 9.96 2.72 -3.97
N PHE A 78 8.99 2.27 -4.79
CA PHE A 78 7.78 1.63 -4.30
C PHE A 78 7.27 0.57 -5.28
N ALA A 79 7.42 -0.68 -4.91
CA ALA A 79 7.17 -1.84 -5.77
C ALA A 79 5.69 -2.22 -5.90
N ALA A 80 4.78 -1.45 -5.32
CA ALA A 80 3.35 -1.78 -5.34
C ALA A 80 2.73 -1.71 -6.73
N LEU A 81 3.16 -0.74 -7.56
CA LEU A 81 2.61 -0.55 -8.90
C LEU A 81 3.36 -1.42 -9.90
N CYS A 82 2.62 -2.24 -10.63
CA CYS A 82 3.15 -3.11 -11.67
C CYS A 82 2.44 -2.84 -12.99
N ILE A 83 3.22 -2.48 -14.01
CA ILE A 83 2.70 -2.29 -15.37
C ILE A 83 3.34 -3.35 -16.25
N SER A 84 2.52 -4.23 -16.80
CA SER A 84 2.95 -5.31 -17.71
C SER A 84 2.73 -4.88 -19.16
N ASP A 85 3.68 -5.24 -20.03
CA ASP A 85 3.63 -4.97 -21.46
C ASP A 85 3.35 -3.49 -21.79
N PRO A 86 4.14 -2.54 -21.21
CA PRO A 86 3.86 -1.12 -21.37
C PRO A 86 3.93 -0.67 -22.83
N ASN A 87 3.07 0.28 -23.20
CA ASN A 87 2.97 0.87 -24.54
C ASN A 87 2.59 -0.13 -25.64
N THR A 88 1.92 -1.22 -25.27
CA THR A 88 1.35 -2.19 -26.21
C THR A 88 -0.15 -2.33 -25.98
N ASP A 89 -0.85 -2.99 -26.90
CA ASP A 89 -2.28 -3.29 -26.77
C ASP A 89 -2.59 -4.30 -25.63
N LYS A 90 -1.54 -4.95 -25.10
CA LYS A 90 -1.62 -5.89 -23.98
C LYS A 90 -1.24 -5.27 -22.64
N GLU A 91 -1.03 -3.96 -22.59
CA GLU A 91 -0.68 -3.26 -21.36
C GLU A 91 -1.71 -3.54 -20.27
N SER A 92 -1.24 -3.94 -19.12
CA SER A 92 -2.07 -4.15 -17.93
C SER A 92 -1.42 -3.59 -16.69
N TRP A 93 -2.24 -3.00 -15.84
CA TRP A 93 -1.81 -2.36 -14.60
C TRP A 93 -2.30 -3.18 -13.41
N GLY A 94 -1.42 -3.40 -12.47
CA GLY A 94 -1.72 -4.16 -11.25
C GLY A 94 -1.07 -3.57 -10.03
N LEU A 95 -1.51 -4.04 -8.88
CA LEU A 95 -0.97 -3.64 -7.58
C LEU A 95 -0.57 -4.86 -6.78
N ARG A 96 0.58 -4.76 -6.12
CA ARG A 96 1.00 -5.71 -5.07
C ARG A 96 0.53 -5.16 -3.73
N TYR A 97 -0.61 -5.64 -3.27
CA TYR A 97 -1.25 -5.12 -2.06
C TYR A 97 -0.42 -5.32 -0.79
N GLU A 98 0.42 -6.35 -0.74
CA GLU A 98 1.33 -6.60 0.38
C GLU A 98 2.32 -5.45 0.62
N GLU A 99 2.65 -4.67 -0.41
CA GLU A 99 3.55 -3.53 -0.28
C GLU A 99 2.95 -2.38 0.55
N PHE A 100 1.62 -2.34 0.68
CA PHE A 100 0.94 -1.34 1.51
C PHE A 100 0.92 -1.70 2.99
N ILE A 101 1.18 -2.95 3.36
CA ILE A 101 1.07 -3.42 4.75
C ILE A 101 2.06 -2.70 5.67
N ALA A 102 3.34 -2.66 5.30
CA ALA A 102 4.36 -1.99 6.12
C ALA A 102 4.11 -0.48 6.21
N MET A 103 3.68 0.14 5.14
CA MET A 103 3.30 1.57 5.13
C MET A 103 2.14 1.83 6.09
N ASN A 104 1.11 0.99 6.06
CA ASN A 104 -0.03 1.09 6.97
C ASN A 104 0.42 0.92 8.42
N THR A 105 1.29 -0.06 8.71
CA THR A 105 1.86 -0.28 10.04
C THR A 105 2.59 0.97 10.53
N TRP A 106 3.43 1.56 9.70
CA TRP A 106 4.18 2.77 10.02
C TRP A 106 3.25 3.95 10.32
N GLN A 107 2.19 4.13 9.53
CA GLN A 107 1.19 5.18 9.76
C GLN A 107 0.43 4.96 11.07
N ILE A 108 0.05 3.74 11.39
CA ILE A 108 -0.60 3.40 12.66
C ILE A 108 0.34 3.71 13.83
N GLN A 109 1.61 3.38 13.73
CA GLN A 109 2.61 3.69 14.76
C GLN A 109 2.74 5.20 14.98
N LYS A 110 2.77 5.99 13.91
CA LYS A 110 2.79 7.46 13.99
C LYS A 110 1.53 8.01 14.67
N LEU A 111 0.35 7.50 14.30
CA LEU A 111 -0.90 7.89 14.93
C LEU A 111 -0.93 7.57 16.43
N LYS A 112 -0.44 6.40 16.83
CA LYS A 112 -0.32 6.02 18.24
C LYS A 112 0.59 6.98 18.99
N ALA A 113 1.70 7.39 18.40
CA ALA A 113 2.63 8.35 19.01
C ALA A 113 1.98 9.73 19.17
N GLU A 114 1.27 10.21 18.15
CA GLU A 114 0.55 11.48 18.19
C GLU A 114 -0.56 11.47 19.24
N ILE A 115 -1.33 10.38 19.33
CA ILE A 115 -2.37 10.23 20.35
C ILE A 115 -1.76 10.28 21.75
N LYS A 116 -0.65 9.61 21.97
CA LYS A 116 0.06 9.63 23.25
C LYS A 116 0.50 11.05 23.62
N MET A 117 1.07 11.78 22.68
CA MET A 117 1.49 13.17 22.88
C MET A 117 0.30 14.07 23.21
N LEU A 118 -0.82 13.94 22.49
CA LEU A 118 -2.04 14.71 22.73
C LEU A 118 -2.62 14.43 24.12
N LYS A 119 -2.62 13.17 24.56
CA LYS A 119 -3.08 12.78 25.91
C LYS A 119 -2.21 13.40 27.00
N GLU A 120 -0.89 13.41 26.82
CA GLU A 120 0.06 14.02 27.76
C GLU A 120 -0.16 15.53 27.82
N GLN A 121 -0.35 16.19 26.68
CA GLN A 121 -0.63 17.62 26.58
C GLN A 121 -1.96 18.00 27.27
N LEU A 122 -3.01 17.21 27.09
CA LEU A 122 -4.29 17.42 27.77
C LEU A 122 -4.17 17.27 29.28
N LYS A 123 -3.34 16.36 29.79
CA LYS A 123 -3.07 16.21 31.22
C LYS A 123 -2.35 17.44 31.77
N GLU A 124 -1.34 17.96 31.05
CA GLU A 124 -0.64 19.18 31.44
C GLU A 124 -1.59 20.38 31.50
N ASP A 125 -2.43 20.56 30.49
CA ASP A 125 -3.42 21.64 30.43
C ASP A 125 -4.43 21.54 31.59
N CYS A 126 -4.85 20.33 31.95
CA CYS A 126 -5.72 20.12 33.12
C CYS A 126 -5.04 20.42 34.45
N ASN A 127 -3.73 20.24 34.56
CA ASN A 127 -2.96 20.48 35.79
C ASN A 127 -2.60 21.97 35.98
N GLU A 128 -2.67 22.79 34.94
CA GLU A 128 -2.42 24.24 34.99
C GLU A 128 -3.64 25.05 35.49
N THR A 129 -4.79 24.42 35.59
CA THR A 129 -6.00 25.01 36.15
C THR A 129 -6.18 24.55 37.59
#